data_bb42f894a36202a67a65d109d8f8a5b2
#
_entry.id   bb42f894a36202a67a65d109d8f8a5b2
#
_cell.length_a   1.000
_cell.length_b   1.000
_cell.length_c   1.000
_cell.angle_alpha   90.00
_cell.angle_beta   90.00
_cell.angle_gamma   90.00
#
_symmetry.space_group_name_H-M   'P 1'
#
loop_
_entity.id
_entity.type
_entity.pdbx_description
1 polymer ?
#
loop_
_entity_poly.entity_id
_entity_poly.type
_entity_poly.pdbx_seq_one_letter_code
_entity_poly.pdbx_strand_id
1 'polypeptide(L)'
;PNDNLDVLAPSFNLKNIDDKMVSLDNAKGLNGTVIVFICNHCPYVKAIASRLKKDADELLEHSINTVAIMSNDVINYPDDSFDNMKTFSNKYKFNFPYLYDETQEVAKNYNAVCTPDFFGFDKDLKLKYRGRIDSGVMNANQNSNIERDLFNAMIKIKNEGVGPTNQMNSIGCSIKWK
;
A
#
# COMPACT_ATOMS: atom_id res chain seq x y z
N PRO A 1 -4.23 -9.93 12.06
CA PRO A 1 -3.83 -8.61 11.54
C PRO A 1 -3.74 -7.52 12.61
N ASN A 2 -4.28 -7.75 13.79
CA ASN A 2 -4.31 -6.72 14.84
C ASN A 2 -3.19 -6.84 15.87
N ASP A 3 -2.33 -7.82 15.73
CA ASP A 3 -1.39 -8.21 16.78
C ASP A 3 -0.32 -7.16 17.07
N ASN A 4 -0.08 -6.23 16.14
CA ASN A 4 0.99 -5.24 16.24
C ASN A 4 0.49 -3.80 16.08
N LEU A 5 -0.78 -3.53 16.42
CA LEU A 5 -1.28 -2.16 16.40
C LEU A 5 -0.49 -1.28 17.37
N ASP A 6 -0.36 0.00 17.01
CA ASP A 6 0.39 1.03 17.71
C ASP A 6 1.91 0.95 17.56
N VAL A 7 2.46 -0.02 16.81
CA VAL A 7 3.89 0.02 16.50
C VAL A 7 4.19 1.15 15.52
N LEU A 8 5.37 1.72 15.65
CA LEU A 8 5.84 2.76 14.73
C LEU A 8 6.21 2.16 13.38
N ALA A 9 5.90 2.90 12.31
CA ALA A 9 6.30 2.52 10.97
C ALA A 9 7.83 2.44 10.88
N PRO A 10 8.39 1.31 10.43
CA PRO A 10 9.81 1.24 10.14
C PRO A 10 10.21 2.26 9.08
N SER A 11 11.32 2.95 9.30
CA SER A 11 11.84 3.93 8.35
C SER A 11 12.32 3.24 7.07
N PHE A 12 12.36 3.99 6.00
CA PHE A 12 12.94 3.53 4.73
C PHE A 12 13.48 4.71 3.94
N ASN A 13 14.34 4.41 3.00
CA ASN A 13 14.82 5.35 1.99
C ASN A 13 15.04 4.53 0.71
N LEU A 14 14.10 4.62 -0.21
CA LEU A 14 14.05 3.74 -1.39
C LEU A 14 13.95 4.55 -2.67
N LYS A 15 14.40 3.93 -3.77
CA LYS A 15 14.36 4.55 -5.09
C LYS A 15 12.95 4.54 -5.66
N ASN A 16 12.46 5.70 -6.00
CA ASN A 16 11.18 5.88 -6.67
C ASN A 16 11.33 5.69 -8.19
N ILE A 17 10.20 5.46 -8.87
CA ILE A 17 10.18 5.28 -10.32
C ILE A 17 10.66 6.51 -11.12
N ASP A 18 10.76 7.67 -10.50
CA ASP A 18 11.36 8.87 -11.10
C ASP A 18 12.88 8.97 -10.86
N ASP A 19 13.50 7.90 -10.38
CA ASP A 19 14.91 7.76 -10.04
C ASP A 19 15.35 8.56 -8.80
N LYS A 20 14.43 9.23 -8.12
CA LYS A 20 14.75 9.97 -6.90
C LYS A 20 14.55 9.07 -5.67
N MET A 21 15.36 9.30 -4.64
CA MET A 21 15.19 8.61 -3.36
C MET A 21 14.04 9.24 -2.58
N VAL A 22 13.22 8.39 -1.98
CA VAL A 22 12.08 8.80 -1.15
C VAL A 22 12.19 8.14 0.20
N SER A 23 12.22 8.95 1.25
CA SER A 23 12.19 8.48 2.63
C SER A 23 10.77 8.49 3.19
N LEU A 24 10.54 7.71 4.25
CA LEU A 24 9.27 7.73 4.96
C LEU A 24 8.94 9.16 5.46
N ASP A 25 9.93 9.87 6.02
CA ASP A 25 9.70 11.23 6.51
C ASP A 25 9.23 12.18 5.41
N ASN A 26 9.77 12.06 4.21
CA ASN A 26 9.35 12.90 3.09
C ASN A 26 7.98 12.48 2.52
N ALA A 27 7.65 11.21 2.61
CA ALA A 27 6.44 10.66 1.99
C ALA A 27 5.21 10.70 2.90
N LYS A 28 5.40 10.78 4.21
CA LYS A 28 4.29 10.73 5.17
C LYS A 28 3.31 11.88 4.98
N GLY A 29 2.04 11.61 5.22
CA GLY A 29 0.99 12.62 5.18
C GLY A 29 0.80 13.30 6.53
N LEU A 30 0.28 14.52 6.48
CA LEU A 30 0.02 15.33 7.67
C LEU A 30 -0.98 14.64 8.62
N ASN A 31 -1.98 13.98 8.06
CA ASN A 31 -3.08 13.35 8.83
C ASN A 31 -3.02 11.82 8.82
N GLY A 32 -2.06 11.22 8.17
CA GLY A 32 -1.90 9.78 8.10
C GLY A 32 -1.17 9.33 6.85
N THR A 33 -0.78 8.07 6.82
CA THR A 33 -0.02 7.49 5.70
C THR A 33 -0.46 6.05 5.47
N VAL A 34 -0.69 5.71 4.21
CA VAL A 34 -0.91 4.33 3.77
C VAL A 34 0.37 3.83 3.11
N ILE A 35 0.88 2.69 3.59
CA ILE A 35 1.95 1.96 2.93
C ILE A 35 1.34 0.69 2.36
N VAL A 36 1.52 0.45 1.06
CA VAL A 36 1.01 -0.75 0.42
C VAL A 36 2.13 -1.47 -0.32
N PHE A 37 2.24 -2.78 -0.08
CA PHE A 37 3.15 -3.64 -0.83
C PHE A 37 2.41 -4.20 -2.03
N ILE A 38 2.91 -3.92 -3.22
CA ILE A 38 2.33 -4.38 -4.49
C ILE A 38 3.42 -4.89 -5.42
N CYS A 39 3.01 -5.52 -6.49
CA CYS A 39 3.89 -5.87 -7.61
C CYS A 39 3.15 -5.66 -8.93
N ASN A 40 3.82 -5.90 -10.06
CA ASN A 40 3.26 -5.56 -11.36
C ASN A 40 2.49 -6.71 -12.00
N HIS A 41 2.79 -7.95 -11.61
CA HIS A 41 2.23 -9.13 -12.28
C HIS A 41 1.10 -9.82 -11.52
N CYS A 42 0.92 -9.51 -10.23
CA CYS A 42 -0.04 -10.22 -9.38
C CYS A 42 -1.49 -9.93 -9.82
N PRO A 43 -2.30 -10.97 -10.09
CA PRO A 43 -3.69 -10.77 -10.46
C PRO A 43 -4.51 -10.00 -9.41
N TYR A 44 -4.21 -10.23 -8.14
CA TYR A 44 -4.90 -9.53 -7.05
C TYR A 44 -4.57 -8.04 -7.03
N VAL A 45 -3.33 -7.66 -7.36
CA VAL A 45 -2.93 -6.25 -7.48
C VAL A 45 -3.60 -5.62 -8.71
N LYS A 46 -3.54 -6.29 -9.85
CA LYS A 46 -4.17 -5.79 -11.08
C LYS A 46 -5.67 -5.56 -10.90
N ALA A 47 -6.32 -6.44 -10.17
CA ALA A 47 -7.77 -6.35 -9.92
C ALA A 47 -8.16 -5.12 -9.11
N ILE A 48 -7.28 -4.66 -8.20
CA ILE A 48 -7.61 -3.52 -7.31
C ILE A 48 -6.91 -2.23 -7.71
N ALA A 49 -6.05 -2.25 -8.74
CA ALA A 49 -5.17 -1.12 -9.04
C ALA A 49 -5.94 0.19 -9.31
N SER A 50 -7.04 0.13 -10.05
CA SER A 50 -7.87 1.32 -10.31
C SER A 50 -8.55 1.82 -9.04
N ARG A 51 -8.98 0.90 -8.17
CA ARG A 51 -9.59 1.27 -6.89
C ARG A 51 -8.55 1.85 -5.93
N LEU A 52 -7.33 1.32 -5.95
CA LEU A 52 -6.21 1.88 -5.19
C LEU A 52 -5.93 3.32 -5.61
N LYS A 53 -5.87 3.57 -6.91
CA LYS A 53 -5.69 4.94 -7.44
C LYS A 53 -6.80 5.87 -6.95
N LYS A 54 -8.04 5.44 -7.03
CA LYS A 54 -9.19 6.22 -6.56
C LYS A 54 -9.09 6.52 -5.06
N ASP A 55 -8.82 5.50 -4.25
CA ASP A 55 -8.69 5.68 -2.80
C ASP A 55 -7.54 6.62 -2.46
N ALA A 56 -6.39 6.46 -3.12
CA ALA A 56 -5.24 7.32 -2.88
C ALA A 56 -5.53 8.78 -3.23
N ASP A 57 -6.21 9.04 -4.34
CA ASP A 57 -6.59 10.39 -4.74
C ASP A 57 -7.54 11.03 -3.71
N GLU A 58 -8.54 10.28 -3.26
CA GLU A 58 -9.50 10.79 -2.27
C GLU A 58 -8.86 10.98 -0.90
N LEU A 59 -7.99 10.06 -0.48
CA LEU A 59 -7.26 10.20 0.78
C LEU A 59 -6.34 11.42 0.77
N LEU A 60 -5.74 11.71 -0.37
CA LEU A 60 -4.85 12.87 -0.50
C LEU A 60 -5.60 14.18 -0.20
N GLU A 61 -6.87 14.28 -0.54
CA GLU A 61 -7.72 15.42 -0.20
C GLU A 61 -7.86 15.61 1.31
N HIS A 62 -7.65 14.56 2.08
CA HIS A 62 -7.65 14.58 3.54
C HIS A 62 -6.26 14.70 4.15
N SER A 63 -5.24 15.00 3.35
CA SER A 63 -3.83 15.03 3.76
C SER A 63 -3.34 13.68 4.30
N ILE A 64 -3.86 12.61 3.74
CA ILE A 64 -3.42 11.23 3.97
C ILE A 64 -2.71 10.78 2.70
N ASN A 65 -1.41 10.51 2.81
CA ASN A 65 -0.59 10.14 1.67
C ASN A 65 -0.53 8.62 1.51
N THR A 66 -0.30 8.17 0.27
CA THR A 66 -0.11 6.76 -0.07
C THR A 66 1.29 6.55 -0.65
N VAL A 67 1.93 5.47 -0.24
CA VAL A 67 3.22 5.03 -0.79
C VAL A 67 3.11 3.55 -1.11
N ALA A 68 3.44 3.19 -2.35
CA ALA A 68 3.50 1.79 -2.78
C ALA A 68 4.96 1.33 -2.81
N ILE A 69 5.19 0.08 -2.40
CA ILE A 69 6.52 -0.54 -2.35
C ILE A 69 6.47 -1.88 -3.05
N MET A 70 7.44 -2.13 -3.93
CA MET A 70 7.62 -3.40 -4.63
C MET A 70 8.87 -4.08 -4.09
N SER A 71 8.71 -5.28 -3.53
CA SER A 71 9.78 -6.01 -2.86
C SER A 71 10.06 -7.39 -3.47
N ASN A 72 9.42 -7.75 -4.57
CA ASN A 72 9.61 -9.06 -5.20
C ASN A 72 11.01 -9.21 -5.81
N ASP A 73 11.50 -10.45 -5.83
CA ASP A 73 12.71 -10.83 -6.55
C ASP A 73 12.51 -10.64 -8.06
N VAL A 74 13.21 -9.66 -8.65
CA VAL A 74 13.05 -9.32 -10.06
C VAL A 74 13.90 -10.21 -10.99
N ILE A 75 14.85 -10.95 -10.46
CA ILE A 75 15.68 -11.86 -11.26
C ILE A 75 14.84 -13.05 -11.69
N ASN A 76 14.12 -13.66 -10.76
CA ASN A 76 13.23 -14.77 -11.06
C ASN A 76 11.83 -14.35 -11.53
N TYR A 77 11.47 -13.10 -11.27
CA TYR A 77 10.16 -12.53 -11.65
C TYR A 77 10.37 -11.20 -12.40
N PRO A 78 10.89 -11.26 -13.63
CA PRO A 78 11.27 -10.04 -14.38
C PRO A 78 10.09 -9.12 -14.71
N ASP A 79 8.86 -9.60 -14.65
CA ASP A 79 7.67 -8.74 -14.79
C ASP A 79 7.61 -7.66 -13.71
N ASP A 80 8.32 -7.86 -12.60
CA ASP A 80 8.38 -6.91 -11.49
C ASP A 80 9.61 -6.00 -11.55
N SER A 81 10.31 -5.95 -12.69
CA SER A 81 11.47 -5.08 -12.85
C SER A 81 11.14 -3.61 -12.59
N PHE A 82 12.16 -2.83 -12.32
CA PHE A 82 12.00 -1.40 -12.10
C PHE A 82 11.37 -0.68 -13.30
N ASP A 83 11.78 -1.05 -14.53
CA ASP A 83 11.16 -0.50 -15.73
C ASP A 83 9.68 -0.87 -15.82
N ASN A 84 9.33 -2.09 -15.47
CA ASN A 84 7.93 -2.52 -15.46
C ASN A 84 7.13 -1.84 -14.35
N MET A 85 7.75 -1.44 -13.24
CA MET A 85 7.09 -0.59 -12.24
C MET A 85 6.66 0.75 -12.84
N LYS A 86 7.53 1.37 -13.65
CA LYS A 86 7.19 2.62 -14.36
C LYS A 86 6.00 2.43 -15.29
N THR A 87 6.02 1.36 -16.07
CA THR A 87 4.91 1.02 -16.98
C THR A 87 3.61 0.79 -16.22
N PHE A 88 3.66 0.06 -15.12
CA PHE A 88 2.48 -0.23 -14.30
C PHE A 88 1.90 1.05 -13.71
N SER A 89 2.73 1.92 -13.14
CA SER A 89 2.31 3.19 -12.58
C SER A 89 1.66 4.09 -13.64
N ASN A 90 2.24 4.14 -14.84
CA ASN A 90 1.68 4.91 -15.96
C ASN A 90 0.34 4.35 -16.42
N LYS A 91 0.22 3.03 -16.50
CA LYS A 91 -1.02 2.37 -16.94
C LYS A 91 -2.20 2.72 -16.04
N TYR A 92 -1.99 2.73 -14.73
CA TYR A 92 -3.04 3.02 -13.75
C TYR A 92 -3.05 4.47 -13.28
N LYS A 93 -2.16 5.31 -13.83
CA LYS A 93 -2.07 6.75 -13.55
C LYS A 93 -1.83 7.05 -12.07
N PHE A 94 -1.00 6.25 -11.42
CA PHE A 94 -0.62 6.49 -10.04
C PHE A 94 0.07 7.84 -9.90
N ASN A 95 -0.39 8.64 -8.95
CA ASN A 95 0.21 9.93 -8.62
C ASN A 95 0.89 9.91 -7.24
N PHE A 96 1.15 8.73 -6.71
CA PHE A 96 1.87 8.49 -5.47
C PHE A 96 3.19 7.77 -5.76
N PRO A 97 4.16 7.82 -4.83
CA PRO A 97 5.43 7.11 -5.01
C PRO A 97 5.25 5.60 -5.17
N TYR A 98 6.02 5.02 -6.07
CA TYR A 98 6.12 3.57 -6.24
C TYR A 98 7.60 3.21 -6.11
N LEU A 99 7.99 2.64 -4.97
CA LEU A 99 9.37 2.49 -4.53
C LEU A 99 9.87 1.07 -4.71
N TYR A 100 11.15 0.93 -5.03
CA TYR A 100 11.80 -0.36 -5.21
C TYR A 100 12.58 -0.76 -3.96
N ASP A 101 12.16 -1.84 -3.30
CA ASP A 101 12.78 -2.45 -2.13
C ASP A 101 13.67 -3.62 -2.60
N GLU A 102 14.83 -3.28 -3.18
CA GLU A 102 15.71 -4.26 -3.83
C GLU A 102 16.21 -5.33 -2.86
N THR A 103 16.55 -4.95 -1.64
CA THR A 103 17.07 -5.87 -0.62
C THR A 103 15.99 -6.67 0.08
N GLN A 104 14.73 -6.30 -0.09
CA GLN A 104 13.57 -6.88 0.60
C GLN A 104 13.55 -6.61 2.11
N GLU A 105 14.45 -5.74 2.57
CA GLU A 105 14.57 -5.42 3.99
C GLU A 105 13.33 -4.68 4.50
N VAL A 106 12.79 -3.75 3.71
CA VAL A 106 11.62 -2.97 4.11
C VAL A 106 10.39 -3.87 4.27
N ALA A 107 10.14 -4.77 3.31
CA ALA A 107 9.03 -5.72 3.43
C ALA A 107 9.17 -6.57 4.70
N LYS A 108 10.39 -7.04 5.00
CA LYS A 108 10.65 -7.83 6.21
C LYS A 108 10.42 -7.00 7.48
N ASN A 109 10.87 -5.76 7.50
CA ASN A 109 10.69 -4.87 8.65
C ASN A 109 9.21 -4.56 8.92
N TYR A 110 8.40 -4.49 7.87
CA TYR A 110 6.96 -4.27 7.99
C TYR A 110 6.18 -5.56 8.26
N ASN A 111 6.82 -6.72 8.21
CA ASN A 111 6.16 -8.02 8.26
C ASN A 111 5.14 -8.21 7.14
N ALA A 112 5.40 -7.61 5.98
CA ALA A 112 4.59 -7.80 4.80
C ALA A 112 4.77 -9.22 4.27
N VAL A 113 3.68 -9.86 3.85
CA VAL A 113 3.70 -11.26 3.42
C VAL A 113 3.07 -11.48 2.06
N CYS A 114 2.23 -10.57 1.60
CA CYS A 114 1.51 -10.73 0.34
C CYS A 114 1.40 -9.40 -0.41
N THR A 115 0.94 -9.48 -1.65
CA THR A 115 0.61 -8.33 -2.47
C THR A 115 -0.81 -8.47 -3.00
N PRO A 116 -1.68 -7.48 -2.81
CA PRO A 116 -1.47 -6.26 -2.04
C PRO A 116 -1.54 -6.51 -0.53
N ASP A 117 -0.76 -5.76 0.24
CA ASP A 117 -0.82 -5.79 1.70
C ASP A 117 -0.83 -4.35 2.20
N PHE A 118 -1.91 -3.94 2.86
CA PHE A 118 -2.14 -2.54 3.23
C PHE A 118 -1.88 -2.29 4.70
N PHE A 119 -1.12 -1.24 4.97
CA PHE A 119 -0.78 -0.75 6.32
C PHE A 119 -1.21 0.69 6.44
N GLY A 120 -2.08 1.00 7.38
CA GLY A 120 -2.54 2.36 7.65
C GLY A 120 -1.98 2.91 8.94
N PHE A 121 -1.32 4.04 8.85
CA PHE A 121 -0.66 4.70 9.98
C PHE A 121 -1.33 6.04 10.26
N ASP A 122 -1.38 6.42 11.55
CA ASP A 122 -1.87 7.72 11.95
C ASP A 122 -0.83 8.83 11.69
N LYS A 123 -1.14 10.04 12.09
CA LYS A 123 -0.26 11.20 11.90
C LYS A 123 1.09 11.07 12.60
N ASP A 124 1.18 10.22 13.61
CA ASP A 124 2.40 9.96 14.38
C ASP A 124 3.10 8.68 13.91
N LEU A 125 2.69 8.14 12.76
CA LEU A 125 3.24 6.92 12.16
C LEU A 125 3.04 5.67 13.02
N LYS A 126 2.00 5.63 13.81
CA LYS A 126 1.60 4.44 14.56
C LYS A 126 0.62 3.62 13.72
N LEU A 127 0.85 2.32 13.67
CA LEU A 127 -0.01 1.41 12.91
C LEU A 127 -1.41 1.33 13.55
N LYS A 128 -2.43 1.69 12.77
CA LYS A 128 -3.83 1.66 13.23
C LYS A 128 -4.71 0.77 12.37
N TYR A 129 -4.24 0.39 11.17
CA TYR A 129 -4.99 -0.49 10.27
C TYR A 129 -4.03 -1.39 9.51
N ARG A 130 -4.36 -2.66 9.44
CA ARG A 130 -3.75 -3.61 8.52
C ARG A 130 -4.82 -4.50 7.95
N GLY A 131 -4.90 -4.56 6.63
CA GLY A 131 -5.93 -5.40 6.01
C GLY A 131 -6.10 -5.13 4.53
N ARG A 132 -7.28 -5.45 4.04
CA ARG A 132 -7.64 -5.35 2.63
C ARG A 132 -8.03 -3.92 2.25
N ILE A 133 -8.02 -3.64 0.95
CA ILE A 133 -8.48 -2.35 0.45
C ILE A 133 -10.00 -2.20 0.59
N ASP A 134 -10.73 -3.24 0.19
CA ASP A 134 -12.20 -3.23 0.15
C ASP A 134 -12.76 -4.64 0.01
N SER A 135 -14.08 -4.75 -0.02
CA SER A 135 -14.79 -6.03 -0.16
C SER A 135 -14.85 -6.55 -1.59
N GLY A 136 -14.37 -5.78 -2.57
CA GLY A 136 -14.51 -6.13 -3.99
C GLY A 136 -13.59 -7.25 -4.43
N VAL A 137 -12.43 -7.37 -3.82
CA VAL A 137 -11.40 -8.36 -4.17
C VAL A 137 -11.16 -8.36 -5.68
N MET A 138 -11.32 -9.48 -6.37
CA MET A 138 -11.09 -9.59 -7.83
C MET A 138 -12.33 -9.30 -8.68
N ASN A 139 -13.51 -9.23 -8.07
CA ASN A 139 -14.78 -9.24 -8.80
C ASN A 139 -15.56 -7.93 -8.71
N ALA A 140 -14.93 -6.85 -8.27
CA ALA A 140 -15.62 -5.58 -8.16
C ALA A 140 -15.90 -5.00 -9.54
N ASN A 141 -17.19 -4.87 -9.87
CA ASN A 141 -17.57 -3.97 -10.94
C ASN A 141 -17.98 -2.62 -10.34
N GLN A 142 -18.08 -1.59 -11.19
CA GLN A 142 -18.33 -0.23 -10.72
C GLN A 142 -19.71 -0.05 -10.08
N ASN A 143 -20.62 -1.01 -10.28
CA ASN A 143 -21.99 -0.97 -9.75
C ASN A 143 -22.17 -1.81 -8.50
N SER A 144 -21.11 -2.44 -8.01
CA SER A 144 -21.17 -3.26 -6.79
C SER A 144 -21.15 -2.37 -5.55
N ASN A 145 -21.93 -2.77 -4.53
CA ASN A 145 -21.82 -2.17 -3.20
C ASN A 145 -20.55 -2.69 -2.54
N ILE A 146 -19.47 -1.95 -2.72
CA ILE A 146 -18.17 -2.28 -2.15
C ILE A 146 -18.05 -1.56 -0.81
N GLU A 147 -17.74 -2.33 0.23
CA GLU A 147 -17.31 -1.76 1.50
C GLU A 147 -15.86 -1.34 1.37
N ARG A 148 -15.61 -0.06 1.60
CA ARG A 148 -14.29 0.57 1.42
C ARG A 148 -13.51 0.53 2.72
N ASP A 149 -13.03 -0.66 3.10
CA ASP A 149 -12.39 -0.92 4.40
C ASP A 149 -11.22 0.04 4.67
N LEU A 150 -10.28 0.14 3.73
CA LEU A 150 -9.09 0.99 3.89
C LEU A 150 -9.47 2.47 3.98
N PHE A 151 -10.26 2.95 3.03
CA PHE A 151 -10.65 4.36 2.99
C PHE A 151 -11.37 4.75 4.28
N ASN A 152 -12.37 3.97 4.67
CA ASN A 152 -13.14 4.24 5.88
C ASN A 152 -12.28 4.18 7.13
N ALA A 153 -11.35 3.21 7.20
CA ALA A 153 -10.42 3.10 8.30
C ALA A 153 -9.54 4.34 8.43
N MET A 154 -8.98 4.82 7.32
CA MET A 154 -8.11 5.99 7.34
C MET A 154 -8.83 7.28 7.73
N ILE A 155 -10.08 7.45 7.28
CA ILE A 155 -10.89 8.59 7.69
C ILE A 155 -11.20 8.53 9.20
N LYS A 156 -11.53 7.34 9.72
CA LYS A 156 -11.75 7.14 11.15
C LYS A 156 -10.48 7.45 11.95
N ILE A 157 -9.33 6.97 11.50
CA ILE A 157 -8.04 7.23 12.15
C ILE A 157 -7.75 8.73 12.18
N LYS A 158 -7.97 9.42 11.07
CA LYS A 158 -7.81 10.87 10.99
C LYS A 158 -8.69 11.60 12.01
N ASN A 159 -9.96 11.21 12.11
CA ASN A 159 -10.95 11.92 12.93
C ASN A 159 -10.92 11.52 14.40
N GLU A 160 -10.62 10.27 14.71
CA GLU A 160 -10.76 9.70 16.05
C GLU A 160 -9.46 9.18 16.65
N GLY A 161 -8.40 9.05 15.85
CA GLY A 161 -7.11 8.52 16.32
C GLY A 161 -7.07 7.01 16.51
N VAL A 162 -8.14 6.30 16.15
CA VAL A 162 -8.24 4.84 16.25
C VAL A 162 -8.83 4.26 14.98
N GLY A 163 -8.39 3.05 14.64
CA GLY A 163 -8.94 2.31 13.51
C GLY A 163 -10.20 1.51 13.89
N PRO A 164 -10.79 0.82 12.92
CA PRO A 164 -11.93 -0.05 13.19
C PRO A 164 -11.54 -1.26 14.04
N THR A 165 -12.47 -1.79 14.81
CA THR A 165 -12.24 -2.98 15.63
C THR A 165 -12.10 -4.24 14.78
N ASN A 166 -12.83 -4.33 13.67
CA ASN A 166 -12.76 -5.46 12.75
C ASN A 166 -11.92 -5.07 11.54
N GLN A 167 -10.83 -5.81 11.31
CA GLN A 167 -9.92 -5.57 10.20
C GLN A 167 -9.76 -6.88 9.42
N MET A 168 -10.26 -6.88 8.19
CA MET A 168 -10.24 -8.06 7.33
C MET A 168 -8.88 -8.19 6.66
N ASN A 169 -8.32 -9.40 6.69
CA ASN A 169 -7.02 -9.67 6.06
C ASN A 169 -7.03 -9.33 4.58
N SER A 170 -5.91 -8.80 4.10
CA SER A 170 -5.66 -8.68 2.68
C SER A 170 -5.55 -10.05 2.03
N ILE A 171 -6.07 -10.18 0.81
CA ILE A 171 -5.96 -11.39 0.00
C ILE A 171 -5.04 -11.08 -1.16
N GLY A 172 -4.03 -11.91 -1.37
CA GLY A 172 -3.07 -11.67 -2.43
C GLY A 172 -2.09 -12.82 -2.64
N CYS A 173 -1.17 -12.60 -3.55
CA CYS A 173 -0.07 -13.53 -3.82
C CYS A 173 1.04 -13.32 -2.79
N SER A 174 1.76 -14.39 -2.46
CA SER A 174 2.94 -14.25 -1.58
C SER A 174 4.00 -13.35 -2.21
N ILE A 175 4.72 -12.60 -1.37
CA ILE A 175 5.91 -11.86 -1.81
C ILE A 175 6.96 -12.88 -2.26
N LYS A 176 7.61 -12.58 -3.39
CA LYS A 176 8.62 -13.48 -3.99
C LYS A 176 9.98 -13.16 -3.40
N TRP A 177 10.36 -13.93 -2.39
CA TRP A 177 11.64 -13.74 -1.71
C TRP A 177 12.79 -14.28 -2.56
N LYS A 178 13.94 -13.64 -2.42
CA LYS A 178 15.20 -14.12 -3.02
C LYS A 178 15.70 -15.39 -2.36
#